data_6594f5da004d962556e063bb1ccfd0e4
#
_entry.id   6594f5da004d962556e063bb1ccfd0e4
#
_cell.length_a   1.000
_cell.length_b   1.000
_cell.length_c   1.000
_cell.angle_alpha   90.00
_cell.angle_beta   90.00
_cell.angle_gamma   90.00
#
_symmetry.space_group_name_H-M   'P 1'
#
loop_
_entity.id
_entity.type
_entity.pdbx_description
1 polymer ?
#
loop_
_entity_poly.entity_id
_entity_poly.type
_entity_poly.pdbx_seq_one_letter_code
_entity_poly.pdbx_strand_id
1 'polypeptide(L)'
;MADPAAKAFRLAEVLGFTANNTQELRDFLLTVDPQDLVSHDDDIITPEVTPADLYNKQPYRPLRGLLSSYMKVSDNPLKNMMDYILSLLILPLPPLQEEIRIQHLAWLPVIEQDVEGAFVTEWPAESLKAGRFNKVPVITGFTSGDGLELIRQKLYLSDPAAVQELSDNFVQIVSPILHLPTAEEREEAALMMRDFYFGHENITIDDAQAITDMCTDIYWGEPADATVRAASNHTDAGPIYYHLFDYRGPELGNGTYGTSHASQGFMMFYNERMGLPDPNTTFGQLRLAMIRLWSNFIKYGTPSPEGEEFIWEPFDNTNLYYAHITDTVNLEQALFKERMEFWQQNIPL
;
A
#
# COMPACT_ATOMS: atom_id res chain seq x y z
N MET A 1 -18.06 -0.16 -1.66
CA MET A 1 -17.16 -1.17 -2.30
C MET A 1 -17.63 -1.38 -3.71
N ALA A 2 -16.73 -1.29 -4.71
CA ALA A 2 -17.10 -1.54 -6.11
C ALA A 2 -17.63 -2.97 -6.25
N ASP A 3 -18.73 -3.14 -6.94
CA ASP A 3 -19.25 -4.47 -7.27
C ASP A 3 -18.30 -5.13 -8.29
N PRO A 4 -17.52 -6.16 -7.89
CA PRO A 4 -16.55 -6.80 -8.78
C PRO A 4 -17.22 -7.50 -9.96
N ALA A 5 -18.47 -7.94 -9.79
CA ALA A 5 -19.24 -8.53 -10.88
C ALA A 5 -19.56 -7.46 -11.93
N ALA A 6 -19.98 -6.28 -11.52
CA ALA A 6 -20.24 -5.16 -12.44
C ALA A 6 -19.00 -4.79 -13.26
N LYS A 7 -17.80 -4.79 -12.65
CA LYS A 7 -16.54 -4.53 -13.35
C LYS A 7 -16.25 -5.62 -14.41
N ALA A 8 -16.46 -6.88 -14.07
CA ALA A 8 -16.24 -7.98 -15.01
C ALA A 8 -17.22 -7.95 -16.19
N PHE A 9 -18.50 -7.63 -15.97
CA PHE A 9 -19.49 -7.41 -17.04
C PHE A 9 -19.08 -6.24 -17.94
N ARG A 10 -18.63 -5.13 -17.36
CA ARG A 10 -18.15 -3.97 -18.11
C ARG A 10 -16.91 -4.31 -18.95
N LEU A 11 -15.97 -5.10 -18.44
CA LEU A 11 -14.82 -5.55 -19.23
C LEU A 11 -15.28 -6.32 -20.46
N ALA A 12 -16.24 -7.24 -20.30
CA ALA A 12 -16.79 -7.96 -21.44
C ALA A 12 -17.42 -7.01 -22.47
N GLU A 13 -18.15 -5.99 -22.03
CA GLU A 13 -18.74 -4.95 -22.90
C GLU A 13 -17.66 -4.17 -23.65
N VAL A 14 -16.60 -3.74 -22.98
CA VAL A 14 -15.44 -3.04 -23.58
C VAL A 14 -14.77 -3.94 -24.63
N LEU A 15 -14.70 -5.25 -24.38
CA LEU A 15 -14.18 -6.25 -25.32
C LEU A 15 -15.21 -6.66 -26.39
N GLY A 16 -16.37 -6.00 -26.45
CA GLY A 16 -17.38 -6.20 -27.48
C GLY A 16 -18.35 -7.35 -27.23
N PHE A 17 -18.45 -7.86 -26.00
CA PHE A 17 -19.36 -8.94 -25.64
C PHE A 17 -20.35 -8.51 -24.53
N THR A 18 -21.63 -8.73 -24.75
CA THR A 18 -22.68 -8.50 -23.74
C THR A 18 -23.12 -9.83 -23.14
N ALA A 19 -22.74 -10.09 -21.90
CA ALA A 19 -23.14 -11.28 -21.17
C ALA A 19 -24.47 -11.05 -20.44
N ASN A 20 -25.37 -12.02 -20.46
CA ASN A 20 -26.67 -11.95 -19.77
C ASN A 20 -26.62 -12.56 -18.35
N ASN A 21 -25.57 -13.31 -18.05
CA ASN A 21 -25.36 -13.94 -16.76
C ASN A 21 -23.86 -14.24 -16.55
N THR A 22 -23.51 -14.60 -15.32
CA THR A 22 -22.12 -14.85 -14.91
C THR A 22 -21.47 -16.06 -15.62
N GLN A 23 -22.26 -17.03 -16.05
CA GLN A 23 -21.73 -18.20 -16.79
C GLN A 23 -21.30 -17.80 -18.20
N GLU A 24 -22.13 -17.05 -18.94
CA GLU A 24 -21.77 -16.51 -20.26
C GLU A 24 -20.56 -15.58 -20.16
N LEU A 25 -20.53 -14.73 -19.14
CA LEU A 25 -19.41 -13.85 -18.87
C LEU A 25 -18.09 -14.64 -18.70
N ARG A 26 -18.12 -15.63 -17.83
CA ARG A 26 -16.97 -16.49 -17.55
C ARG A 26 -16.51 -17.21 -18.84
N ASP A 27 -17.43 -17.82 -19.54
CA ASP A 27 -17.10 -18.59 -20.74
C ASP A 27 -16.48 -17.68 -21.83
N PHE A 28 -16.95 -16.45 -21.95
CA PHE A 28 -16.35 -15.43 -22.82
C PHE A 28 -14.95 -15.05 -22.36
N LEU A 29 -14.78 -14.61 -21.10
CA LEU A 29 -13.50 -14.12 -20.58
C LEU A 29 -12.40 -15.20 -20.62
N LEU A 30 -12.74 -16.49 -20.51
CA LEU A 30 -11.79 -17.59 -20.70
C LEU A 30 -11.27 -17.73 -22.13
N THR A 31 -11.94 -17.14 -23.13
CA THR A 31 -11.51 -17.15 -24.53
C THR A 31 -10.67 -15.93 -24.91
N VAL A 32 -10.63 -14.90 -24.07
CA VAL A 32 -9.94 -13.64 -24.34
C VAL A 32 -8.44 -13.82 -24.08
N ASP A 33 -7.61 -13.21 -24.92
CA ASP A 33 -6.17 -13.16 -24.66
C ASP A 33 -5.88 -12.43 -23.34
N PRO A 34 -5.05 -12.97 -22.44
CA PRO A 34 -4.72 -12.30 -21.18
C PRO A 34 -4.17 -10.88 -21.35
N GLN A 35 -3.48 -10.57 -22.47
CA GLN A 35 -3.00 -9.24 -22.77
C GLN A 35 -4.15 -8.27 -23.07
N ASP A 36 -5.20 -8.73 -23.74
CA ASP A 36 -6.38 -7.91 -24.00
C ASP A 36 -7.14 -7.61 -22.71
N LEU A 37 -7.21 -8.57 -21.77
CA LEU A 37 -7.81 -8.32 -20.45
C LEU A 37 -7.07 -7.21 -19.68
N VAL A 38 -5.73 -7.25 -19.67
CA VAL A 38 -4.90 -6.27 -18.95
C VAL A 38 -4.86 -4.92 -19.66
N SER A 39 -4.94 -4.88 -21.00
CA SER A 39 -4.87 -3.63 -21.76
C SER A 39 -6.12 -2.74 -21.61
N HIS A 40 -7.23 -3.29 -21.11
CA HIS A 40 -8.51 -2.59 -20.90
C HIS A 40 -8.85 -2.43 -19.42
N ASP A 41 -7.89 -2.61 -18.49
CA ASP A 41 -8.12 -2.45 -17.07
C ASP A 41 -8.51 -0.99 -16.69
N ASP A 42 -7.94 0.00 -17.37
CA ASP A 42 -8.28 1.41 -17.18
C ASP A 42 -9.71 1.75 -17.66
N ASP A 43 -10.22 1.04 -18.67
CA ASP A 43 -11.55 1.30 -19.27
C ASP A 43 -12.71 0.81 -18.38
N ILE A 44 -12.43 -0.07 -17.43
CA ILE A 44 -13.42 -0.63 -16.50
C ILE A 44 -13.43 0.05 -15.13
N ILE A 45 -12.46 0.92 -14.88
CA ILE A 45 -12.49 1.76 -13.68
C ILE A 45 -13.63 2.76 -13.86
N THR A 46 -14.79 2.44 -13.27
CA THR A 46 -15.85 3.43 -13.12
C THR A 46 -15.49 4.30 -11.93
N PRO A 47 -15.58 5.62 -12.06
CA PRO A 47 -15.77 6.43 -10.87
C PRO A 47 -17.07 5.92 -10.25
N GLU A 48 -16.97 5.11 -9.21
CA GLU A 48 -18.15 4.86 -8.39
C GLU A 48 -18.59 6.20 -7.89
N VAL A 49 -19.91 6.42 -7.98
CA VAL A 49 -20.58 7.60 -7.48
C VAL A 49 -20.10 7.86 -6.06
N THR A 50 -19.05 8.64 -5.97
CA THR A 50 -18.58 9.23 -4.73
C THR A 50 -19.23 10.61 -4.66
N PRO A 51 -19.32 11.23 -3.49
CA PRO A 51 -19.74 12.65 -3.40
C PRO A 51 -18.98 13.58 -4.34
N ALA A 52 -17.83 13.17 -4.88
CA ALA A 52 -17.08 13.85 -5.94
C ALA A 52 -17.80 13.94 -7.30
N ASP A 53 -18.87 13.19 -7.56
CA ASP A 53 -19.71 13.37 -8.76
C ASP A 53 -20.43 14.70 -8.81
N LEU A 54 -20.36 15.48 -7.74
CA LEU A 54 -20.87 16.85 -7.68
C LEU A 54 -19.87 17.89 -8.22
N TYR A 55 -18.60 17.52 -8.45
CA TYR A 55 -17.57 18.44 -8.92
C TYR A 55 -16.91 17.96 -10.22
N ASN A 56 -17.39 18.52 -11.33
CA ASN A 56 -16.81 18.60 -12.68
C ASN A 56 -16.62 17.31 -13.51
N LYS A 57 -17.58 17.13 -14.42
CA LYS A 57 -17.51 16.33 -15.64
C LYS A 57 -16.42 16.85 -16.59
N GLN A 58 -15.20 16.32 -16.45
CA GLN A 58 -14.23 16.34 -17.54
C GLN A 58 -13.80 14.88 -17.79
N PRO A 59 -13.85 14.40 -19.03
CA PRO A 59 -13.47 13.02 -19.33
C PRO A 59 -11.97 12.82 -19.20
N TYR A 60 -11.58 11.91 -18.29
CA TYR A 60 -10.21 11.39 -18.18
C TYR A 60 -9.84 10.70 -19.49
N ARG A 61 -8.80 11.14 -20.17
CA ARG A 61 -8.15 10.41 -21.25
C ARG A 61 -6.90 9.72 -20.70
N PRO A 62 -6.80 8.39 -20.79
CA PRO A 62 -5.63 7.67 -20.29
C PRO A 62 -4.37 8.14 -21.02
N LEU A 63 -3.33 8.45 -20.26
CA LEU A 63 -2.01 8.91 -20.75
C LEU A 63 -1.35 7.92 -21.73
N ARG A 64 -1.69 6.65 -21.72
CA ARG A 64 -1.20 5.64 -22.65
C ARG A 64 -1.57 5.93 -24.12
N GLY A 65 -2.79 6.40 -24.39
CA GLY A 65 -3.21 6.78 -25.74
C GLY A 65 -2.46 7.98 -26.30
N LEU A 66 -2.05 8.92 -25.44
CA LEU A 66 -1.26 10.09 -25.82
C LEU A 66 0.22 9.69 -26.08
N LEU A 67 0.78 8.80 -25.29
CA LEU A 67 2.18 8.35 -25.45
C LEU A 67 2.37 7.50 -26.72
N SER A 68 1.39 6.68 -27.10
CA SER A 68 1.49 5.88 -28.34
C SER A 68 1.43 6.72 -29.61
N SER A 69 0.79 7.88 -29.60
CA SER A 69 0.73 8.80 -30.75
C SER A 69 1.96 9.69 -30.90
N TYR A 70 2.74 9.87 -29.83
CA TYR A 70 3.98 10.69 -29.83
C TYR A 70 5.26 9.86 -29.97
N MET A 71 5.23 8.57 -29.65
CA MET A 71 6.39 7.70 -29.81
C MET A 71 6.47 7.16 -31.26
N LYS A 72 7.02 7.93 -32.17
CA LYS A 72 7.70 7.31 -33.34
C LYS A 72 8.96 6.66 -32.78
N VAL A 73 8.94 5.35 -32.65
CA VAL A 73 10.11 4.54 -32.27
C VAL A 73 11.25 4.89 -33.23
N SER A 74 12.30 5.52 -32.72
CA SER A 74 13.54 5.75 -33.44
C SER A 74 14.45 4.54 -33.20
N ASP A 75 15.23 4.14 -34.19
CA ASP A 75 16.23 3.07 -34.06
C ASP A 75 17.40 3.42 -33.12
N ASN A 76 17.36 4.59 -32.49
CA ASN A 76 18.37 5.05 -31.52
C ASN A 76 17.82 4.97 -30.09
N PRO A 77 18.28 4.02 -29.25
CA PRO A 77 17.83 3.82 -27.88
C PRO A 77 18.06 5.04 -26.96
N LEU A 78 19.15 5.80 -27.18
CA LEU A 78 19.46 6.99 -26.39
C LEU A 78 18.50 8.15 -26.70
N LYS A 79 18.08 8.26 -27.97
CA LYS A 79 17.08 9.28 -28.35
C LYS A 79 15.72 8.95 -27.75
N ASN A 80 15.30 7.69 -27.78
CA ASN A 80 14.05 7.24 -27.18
C ASN A 80 14.03 7.49 -25.67
N MET A 81 15.16 7.28 -24.99
CA MET A 81 15.31 7.56 -23.56
C MET A 81 15.30 9.06 -23.27
N MET A 82 15.95 9.89 -24.10
CA MET A 82 15.93 11.35 -23.96
C MET A 82 14.55 11.94 -24.26
N ASP A 83 13.85 11.44 -25.29
CA ASP A 83 12.49 11.85 -25.63
C ASP A 83 11.52 11.45 -24.52
N TYR A 84 11.71 10.29 -23.87
CA TYR A 84 10.96 9.87 -22.69
C TYR A 84 11.24 10.78 -21.47
N ILE A 85 12.48 11.10 -21.17
CA ILE A 85 12.85 11.99 -20.07
C ILE A 85 12.34 13.41 -20.33
N LEU A 86 12.42 13.93 -21.56
CA LEU A 86 11.88 15.22 -21.95
C LEU A 86 10.33 15.25 -21.86
N SER A 87 9.66 14.16 -22.21
CA SER A 87 8.20 14.07 -22.07
C SER A 87 7.74 14.10 -20.60
N LEU A 88 8.56 13.55 -19.69
CA LEU A 88 8.32 13.64 -18.25
C LEU A 88 8.58 15.04 -17.66
N LEU A 89 9.41 15.84 -18.34
CA LEU A 89 9.81 17.18 -17.87
C LEU A 89 8.97 18.33 -18.47
N ILE A 90 8.26 18.12 -19.58
CA ILE A 90 7.62 19.17 -20.37
C ILE A 90 6.08 19.12 -20.32
N LEU A 91 5.48 18.00 -19.93
CA LEU A 91 4.04 17.94 -19.78
C LEU A 91 3.64 18.54 -18.42
N PRO A 92 2.82 19.60 -18.39
CA PRO A 92 2.11 19.93 -17.17
C PRO A 92 1.24 18.69 -16.84
N LEU A 93 1.58 18.03 -15.73
CA LEU A 93 0.71 17.00 -15.19
C LEU A 93 -0.67 17.64 -15.01
N PRO A 94 -1.75 17.04 -15.53
CA PRO A 94 -3.09 17.54 -15.24
C PRO A 94 -3.25 17.59 -13.72
N PRO A 95 -4.00 18.54 -13.16
CA PRO A 95 -4.28 18.58 -11.74
C PRO A 95 -4.88 17.22 -11.36
N LEU A 96 -4.16 16.47 -10.57
CA LEU A 96 -4.58 15.19 -10.01
C LEU A 96 -5.60 15.50 -8.91
N GLN A 97 -6.81 15.87 -9.33
CA GLN A 97 -7.98 15.92 -8.46
C GLN A 97 -8.45 14.49 -8.24
N GLU A 98 -7.83 13.73 -7.36
CA GLU A 98 -8.46 12.49 -6.89
C GLU A 98 -7.76 11.98 -5.64
N GLU A 99 -8.58 11.65 -4.69
CA GLU A 99 -8.49 10.87 -3.44
C GLU A 99 -7.11 10.23 -3.13
N ILE A 100 -6.75 10.22 -1.83
CA ILE A 100 -5.61 9.45 -1.29
C ILE A 100 -5.89 7.93 -1.43
N ARG A 101 -6.53 7.49 -2.46
CA ARG A 101 -6.79 6.07 -2.71
C ARG A 101 -5.67 5.46 -3.55
N ILE A 102 -5.31 4.22 -3.25
CA ILE A 102 -4.67 3.31 -4.22
C ILE A 102 -5.77 2.90 -5.22
N GLN A 103 -6.32 3.86 -5.96
CA GLN A 103 -7.56 3.67 -6.72
C GLN A 103 -7.38 3.14 -8.12
N HIS A 104 -6.16 3.13 -8.61
CA HIS A 104 -5.90 2.76 -9.99
C HIS A 104 -5.68 1.25 -10.21
N LEU A 105 -5.98 0.44 -9.19
CA LEU A 105 -5.98 -0.99 -9.36
C LEU A 105 -7.37 -1.46 -9.77
N ALA A 106 -7.54 -1.78 -11.05
CA ALA A 106 -8.78 -2.33 -11.59
C ALA A 106 -9.16 -3.65 -10.86
N TRP A 107 -8.15 -4.42 -10.45
CA TRP A 107 -8.29 -5.73 -9.84
C TRP A 107 -7.70 -5.73 -8.44
N LEU A 108 -8.55 -5.98 -7.45
CA LEU A 108 -8.19 -6.18 -6.05
C LEU A 108 -8.81 -7.49 -5.56
N PRO A 109 -8.25 -8.14 -4.52
CA PRO A 109 -8.92 -9.23 -3.84
C PRO A 109 -10.32 -8.81 -3.38
N VAL A 110 -11.29 -9.68 -3.59
CA VAL A 110 -12.69 -9.45 -3.22
C VAL A 110 -13.21 -10.63 -2.42
N ILE A 111 -14.31 -10.43 -1.68
CA ILE A 111 -15.01 -11.54 -1.06
C ILE A 111 -15.75 -12.32 -2.16
N GLU A 112 -15.38 -13.58 -2.33
CA GLU A 112 -15.95 -14.49 -3.30
C GLU A 112 -17.21 -15.17 -2.73
N GLN A 113 -18.04 -15.66 -3.65
CA GLN A 113 -19.10 -16.58 -3.22
C GLN A 113 -18.46 -17.87 -2.69
N ASP A 114 -19.05 -18.45 -1.63
CA ASP A 114 -18.58 -19.71 -1.03
C ASP A 114 -18.94 -20.89 -1.97
N VAL A 115 -18.06 -21.14 -2.91
CA VAL A 115 -18.15 -22.23 -3.90
C VAL A 115 -16.84 -23.01 -3.93
N GLU A 116 -16.86 -24.22 -4.48
CA GLU A 116 -15.64 -25.01 -4.63
C GLU A 116 -14.56 -24.24 -5.43
N GLY A 117 -13.38 -24.08 -4.83
CA GLY A 117 -12.25 -23.37 -5.41
C GLY A 117 -12.20 -21.88 -5.05
N ALA A 118 -13.16 -21.35 -4.32
CA ALA A 118 -13.07 -19.97 -3.80
C ALA A 118 -11.90 -19.83 -2.82
N PHE A 119 -11.20 -18.69 -2.89
CA PHE A 119 -10.02 -18.42 -2.08
C PHE A 119 -10.32 -17.52 -0.87
N VAL A 120 -11.09 -16.44 -1.05
CA VAL A 120 -11.47 -15.51 0.00
C VAL A 120 -13.00 -15.41 0.06
N THR A 121 -13.62 -16.10 1.02
CA THR A 121 -15.10 -16.18 1.17
C THR A 121 -15.64 -15.32 2.31
N GLU A 122 -14.76 -14.69 3.08
CA GLU A 122 -15.12 -13.80 4.18
C GLU A 122 -14.09 -12.69 4.36
N TRP A 123 -14.43 -11.67 5.12
CA TRP A 123 -13.49 -10.61 5.46
C TRP A 123 -12.27 -11.17 6.21
N PRO A 124 -11.04 -10.84 5.79
CA PRO A 124 -9.83 -11.27 6.49
C PRO A 124 -9.82 -10.92 7.97
N ALA A 125 -10.33 -9.76 8.36
CA ALA A 125 -10.46 -9.35 9.75
C ALA A 125 -11.38 -10.29 10.55
N GLU A 126 -12.49 -10.75 9.96
CA GLU A 126 -13.40 -11.72 10.61
C GLU A 126 -12.76 -13.10 10.70
N SER A 127 -12.02 -13.53 9.69
CA SER A 127 -11.23 -14.76 9.74
C SER A 127 -10.20 -14.72 10.87
N LEU A 128 -9.47 -13.61 10.99
CA LEU A 128 -8.47 -13.40 12.05
C LEU A 128 -9.13 -13.41 13.43
N LYS A 129 -10.17 -12.62 13.65
CA LYS A 129 -10.91 -12.57 14.92
C LYS A 129 -11.44 -13.94 15.34
N ALA A 130 -11.90 -14.72 14.39
CA ALA A 130 -12.46 -16.06 14.62
C ALA A 130 -11.41 -17.19 14.67
N GLY A 131 -10.13 -16.89 14.45
CA GLY A 131 -9.06 -17.86 14.43
C GLY A 131 -9.04 -18.78 13.20
N ARG A 132 -9.74 -18.42 12.12
CA ARG A 132 -9.78 -19.18 10.85
C ARG A 132 -8.67 -18.75 9.90
N PHE A 133 -7.44 -18.99 10.28
CA PHE A 133 -6.24 -18.76 9.48
C PHE A 133 -5.21 -19.87 9.71
N ASN A 134 -4.26 -19.99 8.81
CA ASN A 134 -3.19 -20.98 8.92
C ASN A 134 -2.28 -20.67 10.13
N LYS A 135 -2.11 -21.63 11.02
CA LYS A 135 -1.33 -21.50 12.27
C LYS A 135 0.15 -21.77 12.03
N VAL A 136 0.77 -20.95 11.23
CA VAL A 136 2.18 -21.06 10.83
C VAL A 136 2.99 -19.87 11.35
N PRO A 137 4.33 -20.00 11.48
CA PRO A 137 5.19 -18.85 11.76
C PRO A 137 5.06 -17.80 10.66
N VAL A 138 5.06 -16.50 11.05
CA VAL A 138 4.94 -15.37 10.13
C VAL A 138 5.98 -14.31 10.44
N ILE A 139 6.63 -13.74 9.41
CA ILE A 139 7.30 -12.43 9.49
C ILE A 139 6.42 -11.44 8.75
N THR A 140 6.08 -10.34 9.40
CA THR A 140 5.30 -9.23 8.80
C THR A 140 5.80 -7.89 9.30
N GLY A 141 5.51 -6.82 8.58
CA GLY A 141 5.90 -5.47 8.94
C GLY A 141 5.74 -4.52 7.77
N PHE A 142 6.20 -3.30 7.96
CA PHE A 142 6.09 -2.23 6.97
C PHE A 142 7.31 -1.29 7.06
N THR A 143 7.37 -0.29 6.17
CA THR A 143 8.42 0.73 6.19
C THR A 143 7.93 1.99 6.89
N SER A 144 8.84 2.74 7.54
CA SER A 144 8.49 3.91 8.35
C SER A 144 7.84 5.06 7.57
N GLY A 145 7.96 5.06 6.25
CA GLY A 145 7.38 6.05 5.34
C GLY A 145 6.70 5.40 4.15
N ASP A 146 5.98 4.30 4.35
CA ASP A 146 5.23 3.63 3.28
C ASP A 146 4.28 4.60 2.55
N GLY A 147 3.66 5.54 3.26
CA GLY A 147 2.80 6.58 2.71
C GLY A 147 3.49 7.56 1.75
N LEU A 148 4.82 7.61 1.71
CA LEU A 148 5.58 8.46 0.78
C LEU A 148 5.24 8.18 -0.68
N GLU A 149 4.92 6.96 -1.03
CA GLU A 149 4.50 6.62 -2.40
C GLU A 149 3.25 7.40 -2.79
N LEU A 150 2.24 7.44 -1.92
CA LEU A 150 0.99 8.15 -2.16
C LEU A 150 1.17 9.67 -2.17
N ILE A 151 1.90 10.22 -1.19
CA ILE A 151 2.05 11.67 -1.08
C ILE A 151 2.92 12.27 -2.19
N ARG A 152 3.83 11.49 -2.78
CA ARG A 152 4.56 11.89 -3.99
C ARG A 152 3.64 11.93 -5.20
N GLN A 153 2.81 10.90 -5.39
CA GLN A 153 1.84 10.85 -6.49
C GLN A 153 0.83 11.99 -6.41
N LYS A 154 0.43 12.39 -5.20
CA LYS A 154 -0.51 13.50 -4.95
C LYS A 154 0.17 14.87 -4.83
N LEU A 155 1.47 14.95 -5.06
CA LEU A 155 2.28 16.18 -5.01
C LEU A 155 2.31 16.88 -3.64
N TYR A 156 1.88 16.24 -2.56
CA TYR A 156 1.83 16.82 -1.20
C TYR A 156 3.19 17.20 -0.62
N LEU A 157 4.30 16.79 -1.27
CA LEU A 157 5.65 17.21 -0.90
C LEU A 157 6.16 18.42 -1.70
N SER A 158 5.47 18.82 -2.76
CA SER A 158 6.02 19.78 -3.74
C SER A 158 5.03 20.84 -4.22
N ASP A 159 3.73 20.64 -4.04
CA ASP A 159 2.69 21.55 -4.50
C ASP A 159 1.83 22.05 -3.31
N PRO A 160 2.02 23.32 -2.89
CA PRO A 160 1.18 23.90 -1.83
C PRO A 160 -0.31 23.93 -2.17
N ALA A 161 -0.68 23.98 -3.46
CA ALA A 161 -2.09 23.97 -3.86
C ALA A 161 -2.73 22.59 -3.61
N ALA A 162 -1.99 21.50 -3.88
CA ALA A 162 -2.47 20.15 -3.57
C ALA A 162 -2.66 19.93 -2.05
N VAL A 163 -1.74 20.48 -1.24
CA VAL A 163 -1.86 20.42 0.23
C VAL A 163 -3.03 21.27 0.72
N GLN A 164 -3.25 22.45 0.13
CA GLN A 164 -4.40 23.29 0.48
C GLN A 164 -5.72 22.58 0.12
N GLU A 165 -5.79 21.88 -1.01
CA GLU A 165 -6.96 21.08 -1.37
C GLU A 165 -7.21 19.96 -0.35
N LEU A 166 -6.16 19.25 0.11
CA LEU A 166 -6.28 18.28 1.20
C LEU A 166 -6.80 18.95 2.48
N SER A 167 -6.31 20.13 2.82
CA SER A 167 -6.74 20.88 4.01
C SER A 167 -8.21 21.26 3.95
N ASP A 168 -8.66 21.80 2.80
CA ASP A 168 -10.02 22.31 2.62
C ASP A 168 -11.07 21.19 2.52
N ASN A 169 -10.69 20.07 1.93
CA ASN A 169 -11.57 18.94 1.62
C ASN A 169 -11.23 17.66 2.39
N PHE A 170 -10.57 17.77 3.54
CA PHE A 170 -10.00 16.63 4.28
C PHE A 170 -11.00 15.49 4.51
N VAL A 171 -12.20 15.81 5.02
CA VAL A 171 -13.22 14.80 5.29
C VAL A 171 -13.68 14.10 4.02
N GLN A 172 -13.88 14.85 2.94
CA GLN A 172 -14.30 14.31 1.66
C GLN A 172 -13.23 13.41 1.01
N ILE A 173 -11.96 13.72 1.27
CA ILE A 173 -10.81 12.95 0.74
C ILE A 173 -10.54 11.70 1.59
N VAL A 174 -10.62 11.81 2.92
CA VAL A 174 -10.20 10.76 3.85
C VAL A 174 -11.34 9.80 4.21
N SER A 175 -12.56 10.29 4.48
CA SER A 175 -13.64 9.43 4.96
C SER A 175 -13.96 8.25 4.01
N PRO A 176 -13.93 8.40 2.68
CA PRO A 176 -14.25 7.28 1.80
C PRO A 176 -13.29 6.10 1.85
N ILE A 177 -12.05 6.31 2.34
CA ILE A 177 -11.04 5.25 2.43
C ILE A 177 -11.08 4.47 3.75
N LEU A 178 -11.85 4.95 4.72
CA LEU A 178 -11.99 4.29 6.01
C LEU A 178 -13.00 3.14 5.93
N HIS A 179 -12.60 1.98 6.43
CA HIS A 179 -13.41 0.76 6.38
C HIS A 179 -14.44 0.69 7.52
N LEU A 180 -15.28 1.74 7.65
CA LEU A 180 -16.35 1.80 8.64
C LEU A 180 -17.73 1.63 7.95
N PRO A 181 -18.72 1.07 8.66
CA PRO A 181 -19.98 0.64 8.06
C PRO A 181 -20.78 1.78 7.41
N THR A 182 -20.90 2.92 8.10
CA THR A 182 -21.73 4.04 7.65
C THR A 182 -20.90 5.24 7.19
N ALA A 183 -21.50 6.10 6.37
CA ALA A 183 -20.85 7.35 5.95
C ALA A 183 -20.60 8.28 7.15
N GLU A 184 -21.57 8.33 8.09
CA GLU A 184 -21.47 9.16 9.30
C GLU A 184 -20.28 8.73 10.18
N GLU A 185 -20.11 7.44 10.44
CA GLU A 185 -18.95 6.91 11.17
C GLU A 185 -17.63 7.22 10.48
N ARG A 186 -17.57 7.13 9.14
CA ARG A 186 -16.37 7.47 8.37
C ARG A 186 -16.03 8.96 8.43
N GLU A 187 -17.03 9.84 8.34
CA GLU A 187 -16.84 11.29 8.44
C GLU A 187 -16.39 11.69 9.84
N GLU A 188 -16.98 11.12 10.89
CA GLU A 188 -16.57 11.32 12.28
C GLU A 188 -15.13 10.86 12.51
N ALA A 189 -14.78 9.67 12.03
CA ALA A 189 -13.42 9.16 12.10
C ALA A 189 -12.42 10.03 11.35
N ALA A 190 -12.76 10.55 10.17
CA ALA A 190 -11.91 11.49 9.42
C ALA A 190 -11.68 12.79 10.19
N LEU A 191 -12.69 13.31 10.88
CA LEU A 191 -12.53 14.49 11.75
C LEU A 191 -11.61 14.21 12.95
N MET A 192 -11.75 13.05 13.59
CA MET A 192 -10.83 12.63 14.66
C MET A 192 -9.39 12.46 14.15
N MET A 193 -9.20 11.90 12.96
CA MET A 193 -7.88 11.80 12.33
C MET A 193 -7.28 13.17 12.05
N ARG A 194 -8.07 14.10 11.51
CA ARG A 194 -7.61 15.48 11.27
C ARG A 194 -7.08 16.11 12.56
N ASP A 195 -7.84 15.99 13.66
CA ASP A 195 -7.46 16.54 14.95
C ASP A 195 -6.18 15.87 15.49
N PHE A 196 -6.07 14.57 15.37
CA PHE A 196 -4.93 13.80 15.86
C PHE A 196 -3.62 14.11 15.12
N TYR A 197 -3.63 14.12 13.76
CA TYR A 197 -2.42 14.31 12.97
C TYR A 197 -2.04 15.78 12.75
N PHE A 198 -3.02 16.69 12.72
CA PHE A 198 -2.81 18.10 12.33
C PHE A 198 -3.34 19.12 13.32
N GLY A 199 -4.10 18.69 14.37
CA GLY A 199 -4.79 19.60 15.25
C GLY A 199 -5.92 20.36 14.52
N HIS A 200 -6.20 21.57 14.97
CA HIS A 200 -7.28 22.40 14.41
C HIS A 200 -6.79 23.40 13.35
N GLU A 201 -5.52 23.38 13.00
CA GLU A 201 -4.92 24.33 12.05
C GLU A 201 -5.09 23.87 10.60
N ASN A 202 -4.80 24.79 9.67
CA ASN A 202 -4.75 24.44 8.24
C ASN A 202 -3.54 23.57 7.98
N ILE A 203 -3.75 22.51 7.19
CA ILE A 203 -2.68 21.64 6.73
C ILE A 203 -1.87 22.39 5.68
N THR A 204 -0.55 22.40 5.84
CA THR A 204 0.39 23.10 4.98
C THR A 204 1.49 22.16 4.47
N ILE A 205 2.33 22.63 3.57
CA ILE A 205 3.46 21.82 3.06
C ILE A 205 4.48 21.49 4.17
N ASP A 206 4.49 22.25 5.27
CA ASP A 206 5.36 21.99 6.43
C ASP A 206 4.89 20.77 7.23
N ASP A 207 3.64 20.32 7.02
CA ASP A 207 3.06 19.14 7.67
C ASP A 207 3.39 17.82 6.92
N ALA A 208 4.35 17.84 6.02
CA ALA A 208 4.71 16.69 5.17
C ALA A 208 4.99 15.40 5.96
N GLN A 209 5.58 15.50 7.18
CA GLN A 209 5.77 14.33 8.05
C GLN A 209 4.43 13.79 8.53
N ALA A 210 3.54 14.64 9.03
CA ALA A 210 2.22 14.23 9.53
C ALA A 210 1.35 13.62 8.41
N ILE A 211 1.41 14.19 7.19
CA ILE A 211 0.74 13.63 6.01
C ILE A 211 1.32 12.24 5.68
N THR A 212 2.65 12.10 5.73
CA THR A 212 3.32 10.80 5.51
C THR A 212 2.89 9.78 6.54
N ASP A 213 2.88 10.15 7.82
CA ASP A 213 2.52 9.30 8.93
C ASP A 213 1.06 8.85 8.82
N MET A 214 0.15 9.76 8.56
CA MET A 214 -1.27 9.46 8.34
C MET A 214 -1.46 8.46 7.18
N CYS A 215 -0.83 8.72 6.03
CA CYS A 215 -0.93 7.82 4.88
C CYS A 215 -0.28 6.45 5.16
N THR A 216 0.85 6.43 5.87
CA THR A 216 1.50 5.19 6.30
C THR A 216 0.57 4.38 7.20
N ASP A 217 -0.09 5.01 8.15
CA ASP A 217 -0.97 4.32 9.09
C ASP A 217 -2.23 3.79 8.44
N ILE A 218 -2.90 4.58 7.59
CA ILE A 218 -4.12 4.15 6.89
C ILE A 218 -3.91 2.86 6.11
N TYR A 219 -2.80 2.74 5.39
CA TYR A 219 -2.63 1.68 4.40
C TYR A 219 -1.72 0.53 4.85
N TRP A 220 -0.82 0.75 5.81
CA TRP A 220 0.16 -0.25 6.23
C TRP A 220 0.27 -0.40 7.75
N GLY A 221 0.42 0.69 8.49
CA GLY A 221 0.74 0.64 9.92
C GLY A 221 -0.39 0.06 10.75
N GLU A 222 -1.58 0.65 10.65
CA GLU A 222 -2.76 0.16 11.36
C GLU A 222 -3.18 -1.24 10.91
N PRO A 223 -3.33 -1.54 9.60
CA PRO A 223 -3.68 -2.90 9.18
C PRO A 223 -2.68 -3.97 9.62
N ALA A 224 -1.39 -3.64 9.66
CA ALA A 224 -0.37 -4.56 10.16
C ALA A 224 -0.49 -4.77 11.67
N ASP A 225 -0.61 -3.69 12.46
CA ASP A 225 -0.75 -3.75 13.92
C ASP A 225 -2.04 -4.50 14.32
N ALA A 226 -3.18 -4.18 13.71
CA ALA A 226 -4.43 -4.88 13.95
C ALA A 226 -4.34 -6.38 13.61
N THR A 227 -3.66 -6.73 12.50
CA THR A 227 -3.45 -8.11 12.08
C THR A 227 -2.61 -8.88 13.11
N VAL A 228 -1.47 -8.35 13.53
CA VAL A 228 -0.60 -9.07 14.48
C VAL A 228 -1.26 -9.20 15.85
N ARG A 229 -2.01 -8.19 16.31
CA ARG A 229 -2.76 -8.25 17.56
C ARG A 229 -3.89 -9.27 17.51
N ALA A 230 -4.69 -9.25 16.45
CA ALA A 230 -5.80 -10.19 16.29
C ALA A 230 -5.31 -11.63 16.23
N ALA A 231 -4.27 -11.90 15.44
CA ALA A 231 -3.70 -13.25 15.34
C ALA A 231 -3.08 -13.72 16.66
N SER A 232 -2.37 -12.83 17.39
CA SER A 232 -1.73 -13.16 18.67
C SER A 232 -2.70 -13.40 19.83
N ASN A 233 -3.99 -13.09 19.67
CA ASN A 233 -5.02 -13.49 20.64
C ASN A 233 -5.31 -15.00 20.65
N HIS A 234 -4.86 -15.72 19.63
CA HIS A 234 -5.10 -17.17 19.51
C HIS A 234 -3.90 -17.94 20.03
N THR A 235 -4.09 -18.72 21.07
CA THR A 235 -3.03 -19.49 21.75
C THR A 235 -2.38 -20.57 20.89
N ASP A 236 -3.04 -20.97 19.80
CA ASP A 236 -2.56 -21.91 18.81
C ASP A 236 -1.94 -21.24 17.58
N ALA A 237 -1.86 -19.92 17.55
CA ALA A 237 -1.19 -19.19 16.48
C ALA A 237 0.31 -19.55 16.47
N GLY A 238 0.89 -19.63 15.25
CA GLY A 238 2.34 -19.67 15.11
C GLY A 238 2.98 -18.36 15.58
N PRO A 239 4.29 -18.35 15.89
CA PRO A 239 4.98 -17.13 16.28
C PRO A 239 4.92 -16.08 15.16
N ILE A 240 4.67 -14.82 15.53
CA ILE A 240 4.59 -13.70 14.60
C ILE A 240 5.76 -12.76 14.89
N TYR A 241 6.64 -12.61 13.93
CA TYR A 241 7.80 -11.72 14.02
C TYR A 241 7.46 -10.40 13.33
N TYR A 242 7.24 -9.36 14.12
CA TYR A 242 6.83 -8.05 13.63
C TYR A 242 8.04 -7.15 13.44
N HIS A 243 8.06 -6.30 12.39
CA HIS A 243 9.17 -5.39 12.14
C HIS A 243 8.74 -4.04 11.58
N LEU A 244 9.56 -3.03 11.85
CA LEU A 244 9.59 -1.75 11.16
C LEU A 244 10.92 -1.62 10.42
N PHE A 245 10.86 -1.39 9.10
CA PHE A 245 12.03 -1.08 8.31
C PHE A 245 12.19 0.44 8.20
N ASP A 246 13.24 0.99 8.80
CA ASP A 246 13.51 2.42 8.92
C ASP A 246 14.97 2.80 8.58
N TYR A 247 15.59 2.08 7.66
CA TYR A 247 16.90 2.47 7.15
C TYR A 247 16.79 3.68 6.24
N ARG A 248 17.48 4.79 6.59
CA ARG A 248 17.39 6.09 5.93
C ARG A 248 18.67 6.50 5.20
N GLY A 249 19.52 5.55 4.84
CA GLY A 249 20.77 5.81 4.14
C GLY A 249 20.60 6.30 2.70
N PRO A 250 21.68 6.86 2.13
CA PRO A 250 21.68 7.45 0.79
C PRO A 250 21.36 6.45 -0.31
N GLU A 251 21.62 5.17 -0.09
CA GLU A 251 21.31 4.10 -1.05
C GLU A 251 19.81 3.94 -1.30
N LEU A 252 18.97 4.31 -0.31
CA LEU A 252 17.51 4.29 -0.39
C LEU A 252 16.88 5.70 -0.41
N GLY A 253 17.66 6.73 -0.75
CA GLY A 253 17.15 8.08 -1.00
C GLY A 253 17.12 9.04 0.19
N ASN A 254 17.93 8.80 1.23
CA ASN A 254 18.07 9.66 2.43
C ASN A 254 16.79 9.91 3.25
N GLY A 255 15.78 9.11 3.12
CA GLY A 255 14.58 8.98 3.93
C GLY A 255 14.12 10.16 4.82
N THR A 256 13.95 11.38 4.27
CA THR A 256 13.64 12.58 5.07
C THR A 256 12.38 12.41 5.92
N TYR A 257 11.35 11.79 5.36
CA TYR A 257 10.06 11.55 6.03
C TYR A 257 9.81 10.08 6.34
N GLY A 258 10.86 9.25 6.37
CA GLY A 258 10.80 7.82 6.55
C GLY A 258 11.33 7.05 5.35
N THR A 259 11.35 5.74 5.45
CA THR A 259 11.80 4.85 4.37
C THR A 259 10.62 4.51 3.45
N SER A 260 10.80 4.72 2.15
CA SER A 260 9.75 4.51 1.15
C SER A 260 9.29 3.06 1.05
N HIS A 261 8.07 2.89 0.53
CA HIS A 261 7.44 1.58 0.25
C HIS A 261 8.37 0.63 -0.50
N ALA A 262 8.35 -0.64 -0.11
CA ALA A 262 9.11 -1.74 -0.70
C ALA A 262 10.64 -1.61 -0.64
N SER A 263 11.20 -0.61 0.04
CA SER A 263 12.66 -0.38 0.12
C SER A 263 13.43 -1.57 0.67
N GLN A 264 12.85 -2.36 1.59
CA GLN A 264 13.46 -3.59 2.10
C GLN A 264 13.69 -4.64 1.00
N GLY A 265 12.94 -4.61 -0.09
CA GLY A 265 13.14 -5.50 -1.23
C GLY A 265 14.52 -5.33 -1.87
N PHE A 266 15.06 -4.11 -1.91
CA PHE A 266 16.40 -3.84 -2.39
C PHE A 266 17.49 -4.38 -1.46
N MET A 267 17.19 -4.55 -0.18
CA MET A 267 18.07 -5.21 0.78
C MET A 267 18.08 -6.72 0.60
N MET A 268 16.92 -7.31 0.34
CA MET A 268 16.72 -8.75 0.33
C MET A 268 17.17 -9.40 -0.97
N PHE A 269 16.90 -8.73 -2.12
CA PHE A 269 17.09 -9.30 -3.45
C PHE A 269 18.18 -8.57 -4.24
N TYR A 270 18.75 -9.28 -5.21
CA TYR A 270 19.67 -8.65 -6.15
C TYR A 270 18.91 -7.67 -7.05
N ASN A 271 19.48 -6.49 -7.22
CA ASN A 271 18.98 -5.47 -8.12
C ASN A 271 20.14 -4.95 -8.99
N GLU A 272 19.99 -5.00 -10.31
CA GLU A 272 21.04 -4.60 -11.25
C GLU A 272 21.46 -3.14 -11.10
N ARG A 273 20.53 -2.24 -10.72
CA ARG A 273 20.81 -0.80 -10.53
C ARG A 273 21.70 -0.53 -9.33
N MET A 274 21.56 -1.32 -8.27
CA MET A 274 22.34 -1.17 -7.05
C MET A 274 23.59 -2.05 -7.05
N GLY A 275 23.59 -3.13 -7.83
CA GLY A 275 24.66 -4.12 -7.83
C GLY A 275 24.71 -4.90 -6.50
N LEU A 276 25.91 -5.39 -6.16
CA LEU A 276 26.17 -6.00 -4.85
C LEU A 276 26.79 -4.93 -3.96
N PRO A 277 26.14 -4.55 -2.85
CA PRO A 277 26.71 -3.60 -1.89
C PRO A 277 28.02 -4.10 -1.30
N ASP A 278 28.96 -3.18 -1.04
CA ASP A 278 30.19 -3.51 -0.31
C ASP A 278 29.83 -3.99 1.10
N PRO A 279 30.21 -5.22 1.48
CA PRO A 279 29.89 -5.79 2.79
C PRO A 279 30.53 -5.04 3.98
N ASN A 280 31.46 -4.12 3.71
CA ASN A 280 32.09 -3.31 4.76
C ASN A 280 31.37 -2.00 5.05
N THR A 281 30.35 -1.64 4.26
CA THR A 281 29.49 -0.47 4.52
C THR A 281 28.36 -0.81 5.47
N THR A 282 27.79 0.20 6.12
CA THR A 282 26.59 0.03 6.98
C THR A 282 25.45 -0.63 6.19
N PHE A 283 25.20 -0.17 4.97
CA PHE A 283 24.19 -0.75 4.08
C PHE A 283 24.47 -2.23 3.78
N GLY A 284 25.74 -2.58 3.46
CA GLY A 284 26.14 -3.96 3.19
C GLY A 284 26.02 -4.86 4.40
N GLN A 285 26.42 -4.39 5.59
CA GLN A 285 26.28 -5.14 6.85
C GLN A 285 24.80 -5.37 7.21
N LEU A 286 23.97 -4.33 7.13
CA LEU A 286 22.55 -4.44 7.38
C LEU A 286 21.89 -5.44 6.41
N ARG A 287 22.24 -5.37 5.11
CA ARG A 287 21.77 -6.33 4.11
C ARG A 287 22.10 -7.77 4.48
N LEU A 288 23.33 -8.03 4.91
CA LEU A 288 23.75 -9.36 5.33
C LEU A 288 23.00 -9.85 6.57
N ALA A 289 22.77 -8.96 7.54
CA ALA A 289 21.97 -9.26 8.73
C ALA A 289 20.52 -9.61 8.37
N MET A 290 19.87 -8.82 7.53
CA MET A 290 18.51 -9.10 7.07
C MET A 290 18.42 -10.43 6.30
N ILE A 291 19.30 -10.66 5.33
CA ILE A 291 19.33 -11.93 4.58
C ILE A 291 19.52 -13.11 5.54
N ARG A 292 20.35 -12.98 6.58
CA ARG A 292 20.55 -14.02 7.59
C ARG A 292 19.25 -14.30 8.36
N LEU A 293 18.61 -13.26 8.90
CA LEU A 293 17.37 -13.40 9.68
C LEU A 293 16.24 -14.06 8.87
N TRP A 294 16.00 -13.58 7.64
CA TRP A 294 14.98 -14.16 6.76
C TRP A 294 15.32 -15.57 6.30
N SER A 295 16.61 -15.86 6.01
CA SER A 295 17.07 -17.21 5.67
C SER A 295 16.91 -18.18 6.83
N ASN A 296 17.18 -17.74 8.05
CA ASN A 296 16.94 -18.53 9.25
C ASN A 296 15.44 -18.83 9.42
N PHE A 297 14.60 -17.81 9.29
CA PHE A 297 13.17 -18.00 9.36
C PHE A 297 12.66 -19.02 8.34
N ILE A 298 13.07 -18.92 7.07
CA ILE A 298 12.70 -19.88 6.03
C ILE A 298 13.13 -21.31 6.37
N LYS A 299 14.30 -21.48 6.99
CA LYS A 299 14.86 -22.80 7.31
C LYS A 299 14.31 -23.40 8.60
N TYR A 300 14.06 -22.55 9.60
CA TYR A 300 13.84 -23.00 10.99
C TYR A 300 12.51 -22.54 11.57
N GLY A 301 11.75 -21.69 10.87
CA GLY A 301 10.51 -21.07 11.38
C GLY A 301 10.77 -19.98 12.44
N THR A 302 12.04 -19.60 12.65
CA THR A 302 12.46 -18.53 13.56
C THR A 302 13.60 -17.74 12.94
N PRO A 303 13.62 -16.39 13.04
CA PRO A 303 14.76 -15.58 12.60
C PRO A 303 16.01 -15.81 13.46
N SER A 304 15.81 -16.21 14.73
CA SER A 304 16.88 -16.33 15.74
C SER A 304 16.94 -17.75 16.32
N PRO A 305 17.39 -18.75 15.53
CA PRO A 305 17.67 -20.08 16.08
C PRO A 305 18.81 -20.02 17.11
N GLU A 306 18.98 -21.09 17.87
CA GLU A 306 20.05 -21.21 18.87
C GLU A 306 21.43 -20.85 18.29
N GLY A 307 22.14 -19.94 18.97
CA GLY A 307 23.47 -19.45 18.58
C GLY A 307 23.45 -18.12 17.79
N GLU A 308 22.29 -17.54 17.53
CA GLU A 308 22.19 -16.18 17.00
C GLU A 308 22.47 -15.15 18.10
N GLU A 309 23.21 -14.07 17.75
CA GLU A 309 23.50 -12.97 18.68
C GLU A 309 22.28 -12.06 18.89
N PHE A 310 21.54 -11.78 17.84
CA PHE A 310 20.30 -11.01 17.91
C PHE A 310 19.11 -11.94 18.10
N ILE A 311 18.38 -11.75 19.19
CA ILE A 311 17.16 -12.50 19.49
C ILE A 311 15.96 -11.66 19.09
N TRP A 312 15.28 -12.09 18.04
CA TRP A 312 14.03 -11.49 17.62
C TRP A 312 12.87 -12.23 18.30
N GLU A 313 12.39 -11.65 19.40
CA GLU A 313 11.25 -12.19 20.11
C GLU A 313 9.96 -12.04 19.28
N PRO A 314 9.08 -13.06 19.25
CA PRO A 314 7.81 -12.94 18.59
C PRO A 314 6.92 -11.88 19.26
N PHE A 315 6.07 -11.25 18.46
CA PHE A 315 5.07 -10.30 18.94
C PHE A 315 4.07 -11.01 19.87
N ASP A 316 3.74 -10.37 20.96
CA ASP A 316 2.63 -10.71 21.84
C ASP A 316 1.91 -9.44 22.32
N ASN A 317 0.63 -9.56 22.70
CA ASN A 317 -0.19 -8.42 23.13
C ASN A 317 0.19 -7.83 24.50
N THR A 318 1.17 -8.39 25.20
CA THR A 318 1.65 -7.88 26.49
C THR A 318 2.92 -7.05 26.30
N ASN A 319 3.89 -7.58 25.57
CA ASN A 319 5.19 -6.98 25.39
C ASN A 319 5.29 -6.12 24.14
N LEU A 320 4.47 -6.41 23.11
CA LEU A 320 4.40 -5.68 21.84
C LEU A 320 5.77 -5.59 21.13
N TYR A 321 6.54 -6.68 21.14
CA TYR A 321 7.87 -6.72 20.55
C TYR A 321 7.85 -6.52 19.04
N TYR A 322 8.82 -5.77 18.52
CA TYR A 322 9.11 -5.69 17.10
C TYR A 322 10.61 -5.50 16.85
N ALA A 323 11.08 -5.94 15.68
CA ALA A 323 12.42 -5.61 15.23
C ALA A 323 12.44 -4.25 14.54
N HIS A 324 13.16 -3.29 15.10
CA HIS A 324 13.43 -2.00 14.48
C HIS A 324 14.69 -2.09 13.63
N ILE A 325 14.53 -1.99 12.32
CA ILE A 325 15.59 -2.18 11.34
C ILE A 325 16.00 -0.80 10.82
N THR A 326 17.07 -0.28 11.41
CA THR A 326 17.70 0.99 11.05
C THR A 326 19.08 0.72 10.43
N ASP A 327 20.14 1.38 10.85
CA ASP A 327 21.54 1.00 10.53
C ASP A 327 21.93 -0.36 11.14
N THR A 328 21.18 -0.79 12.11
CA THR A 328 21.26 -2.07 12.80
C THR A 328 19.87 -2.66 13.04
N VAL A 329 19.80 -3.89 13.52
CA VAL A 329 18.54 -4.52 13.92
C VAL A 329 18.46 -4.53 15.43
N ASN A 330 17.43 -3.91 16.00
CA ASN A 330 17.21 -3.84 17.45
C ASN A 330 15.84 -4.41 17.80
N LEU A 331 15.69 -5.02 18.97
CA LEU A 331 14.40 -5.40 19.51
C LEU A 331 13.83 -4.24 20.31
N GLU A 332 12.64 -3.80 19.94
CA GLU A 332 11.93 -2.72 20.61
C GLU A 332 10.50 -3.13 20.94
N GLN A 333 9.75 -2.24 21.59
CA GLN A 333 8.39 -2.50 22.05
C GLN A 333 7.46 -1.35 21.67
N ALA A 334 6.20 -1.68 21.41
CA ALA A 334 5.12 -0.72 21.19
C ALA A 334 5.40 0.23 19.99
N LEU A 335 5.54 -0.37 18.81
CA LEU A 335 5.74 0.33 17.54
C LEU A 335 4.70 1.45 17.37
N PHE A 336 5.14 2.70 17.16
CA PHE A 336 4.31 3.90 17.00
C PHE A 336 3.15 3.99 18.01
N LYS A 337 3.47 3.79 19.28
CA LYS A 337 2.50 3.58 20.37
C LYS A 337 1.30 4.54 20.31
N GLU A 338 1.54 5.85 20.29
CA GLU A 338 0.46 6.86 20.31
C GLU A 338 -0.45 6.74 19.09
N ARG A 339 0.13 6.52 17.90
CA ARG A 339 -0.60 6.38 16.65
C ARG A 339 -1.45 5.09 16.66
N MET A 340 -0.87 3.96 17.04
CA MET A 340 -1.59 2.68 17.10
C MET A 340 -2.67 2.67 18.19
N GLU A 341 -2.44 3.30 19.35
CA GLU A 341 -3.46 3.48 20.39
C GLU A 341 -4.62 4.34 19.89
N PHE A 342 -4.34 5.43 19.15
CA PHE A 342 -5.37 6.26 18.54
C PHE A 342 -6.27 5.42 17.60
N TRP A 343 -5.70 4.65 16.70
CA TRP A 343 -6.44 3.81 15.77
C TRP A 343 -7.30 2.77 16.48
N GLN A 344 -6.73 2.04 17.42
CA GLN A 344 -7.44 1.02 18.18
C GLN A 344 -8.64 1.54 18.98
N GLN A 345 -8.53 2.77 19.49
CA GLN A 345 -9.56 3.36 20.33
C GLN A 345 -10.67 4.03 19.54
N ASN A 346 -10.36 4.56 18.37
CA ASN A 346 -11.27 5.44 17.64
C ASN A 346 -11.73 4.86 16.29
N ILE A 347 -10.93 4.02 15.66
CA ILE A 347 -11.21 3.47 14.32
C ILE A 347 -10.85 1.98 14.30
N PRO A 348 -11.45 1.14 15.15
CA PRO A 348 -11.10 -0.28 15.18
C PRO A 348 -11.56 -1.00 13.92
N LEU A 349 -10.67 -1.83 13.37
CA LEU A 349 -10.98 -2.75 12.26
C LEU A 349 -11.92 -3.89 12.68
#